data_85d3e6a1ebe54036ed28eafaeecdb63a
#
_entry.id   85d3e6a1ebe54036ed28eafaeecdb63a
#
_cell.length_a   1.000
_cell.length_b   1.000
_cell.length_c   1.000
_cell.angle_alpha   90.00
_cell.angle_beta   90.00
_cell.angle_gamma   90.00
#
_symmetry.space_group_name_H-M   'P 1'
#
loop_
_entity.id
_entity.type
_entity.pdbx_description
1 polymer ?
#
loop_
_entity_poly.entity_id
_entity_poly.type
_entity_poly.pdbx_seq_one_letter_code
_entity_poly.pdbx_strand_id
1 'polypeptide(L)'
;MAYQLQEINRRIQKDPVEFLAECDESYAQRVSLAADRILSNLERSPIVLLSGPSGSGKTTTAMKIAEELRRRGVNSHAVAMDNYFLTQDPKTAPRTPEGAIDYESPLCLDMELLDRHFAALARGEEILIPKFEFARQMRNDSMGLPLRLEKNEIAIFEGIHALNDDIAGRHPQAAKLYISARSNINEGSVLRFKGTWMRLTRRAVRDYSFRGTEVARTLDMWANVRRGEKLYISPFKSKADIIFDSSLPYEVPVMKHYALPILQSVPEDNERRGELLDLVKAFDHFQAIDPALVARDSLLREFIGGGSYQYH
;
A
#
# COMPACT_ATOMS: atom_id res chain seq x y z
N MET A 1 3.58 -10.28 -14.13
CA MET A 1 4.73 -11.14 -14.47
C MET A 1 5.09 -11.94 -13.25
N ALA A 2 5.81 -13.08 -13.42
CA ALA A 2 6.38 -13.82 -12.30
C ALA A 2 7.89 -13.69 -12.36
N TYR A 3 8.54 -13.54 -11.20
CA TYR A 3 10.00 -13.61 -11.10
C TYR A 3 10.45 -15.07 -11.06
N GLN A 4 11.69 -15.32 -11.46
CA GLN A 4 12.29 -16.66 -11.41
C GLN A 4 13.23 -16.76 -10.21
N LEU A 5 12.96 -17.73 -9.33
CA LEU A 5 13.73 -17.97 -8.09
C LEU A 5 15.23 -18.21 -8.39
N GLN A 6 15.50 -19.04 -9.39
CA GLN A 6 16.88 -19.36 -9.77
C GLN A 6 17.66 -18.11 -10.21
N GLU A 7 17.01 -17.20 -10.94
CA GLU A 7 17.63 -15.95 -11.36
C GLU A 7 17.89 -15.02 -10.18
N ILE A 8 16.92 -14.91 -9.24
CA ILE A 8 17.09 -14.14 -8.01
C ILE A 8 18.32 -14.67 -7.24
N ASN A 9 18.37 -15.98 -6.95
CA ASN A 9 19.47 -16.57 -6.19
C ASN A 9 20.81 -16.43 -6.92
N ARG A 10 20.85 -16.63 -8.23
CA ARG A 10 22.05 -16.44 -9.05
C ARG A 10 22.58 -14.99 -8.97
N ARG A 11 21.68 -14.01 -9.04
CA ARG A 11 22.03 -12.58 -8.94
C ARG A 11 22.60 -12.25 -7.57
N ILE A 12 21.98 -12.77 -6.49
CA ILE A 12 22.47 -12.59 -5.12
C ILE A 12 23.88 -13.14 -4.95
N GLN A 13 24.16 -14.32 -5.51
CA GLN A 13 25.48 -14.95 -5.45
C GLN A 13 26.55 -14.16 -6.22
N LYS A 14 26.17 -13.58 -7.36
CA LYS A 14 27.10 -12.83 -8.20
C LYS A 14 27.47 -11.48 -7.57
N ASP A 15 26.47 -10.63 -7.32
CA ASP A 15 26.62 -9.31 -6.74
C ASP A 15 25.28 -8.82 -6.20
N PRO A 16 25.02 -8.90 -4.88
CA PRO A 16 23.76 -8.45 -4.31
C PRO A 16 23.59 -6.93 -4.42
N VAL A 17 24.67 -6.13 -4.39
CA VAL A 17 24.60 -4.68 -4.46
C VAL A 17 24.13 -4.24 -5.86
N GLU A 18 24.75 -4.77 -6.91
CA GLU A 18 24.33 -4.54 -8.30
C GLU A 18 22.86 -4.97 -8.51
N PHE A 19 22.49 -6.13 -7.95
CA PHE A 19 21.12 -6.65 -8.09
C PHE A 19 20.08 -5.73 -7.45
N LEU A 20 20.33 -5.21 -6.23
CA LEU A 20 19.44 -4.28 -5.58
C LEU A 20 19.32 -2.97 -6.39
N ALA A 21 20.45 -2.43 -6.82
CA ALA A 21 20.50 -1.18 -7.59
C ALA A 21 19.66 -1.25 -8.87
N GLU A 22 19.79 -2.34 -9.65
CA GLU A 22 18.98 -2.54 -10.86
C GLU A 22 17.48 -2.69 -10.58
N CYS A 23 17.11 -3.36 -9.47
CA CYS A 23 15.72 -3.48 -9.07
C CYS A 23 15.13 -2.14 -8.67
N ASP A 24 15.88 -1.32 -7.93
CA ASP A 24 15.46 0.01 -7.50
C ASP A 24 15.38 0.98 -8.70
N GLU A 25 16.30 0.88 -9.67
CA GLU A 25 16.23 1.63 -10.93
C GLU A 25 14.98 1.26 -11.73
N SER A 26 14.69 -0.04 -11.87
CA SER A 26 13.46 -0.51 -12.51
C SER A 26 12.20 -0.01 -11.81
N TYR A 27 12.23 0.10 -10.48
CA TYR A 27 11.14 0.69 -9.71
C TYR A 27 11.01 2.19 -10.00
N ALA A 28 12.12 2.94 -10.03
CA ALA A 28 12.15 4.37 -10.34
C ALA A 28 11.61 4.66 -11.76
N GLN A 29 11.92 3.82 -12.74
CA GLN A 29 11.36 3.93 -14.09
C GLN A 29 9.83 3.78 -14.09
N ARG A 30 9.27 2.85 -13.29
CA ARG A 30 7.80 2.73 -13.13
C ARG A 30 7.19 3.97 -12.48
N VAL A 31 7.87 4.57 -11.49
CA VAL A 31 7.46 5.84 -10.86
C VAL A 31 7.45 6.97 -11.89
N SER A 32 8.50 7.07 -12.72
CA SER A 32 8.60 8.06 -13.79
C SER A 32 7.43 7.95 -14.79
N LEU A 33 7.11 6.73 -15.25
CA LEU A 33 5.97 6.47 -16.13
C LEU A 33 4.62 6.81 -15.49
N ALA A 34 4.46 6.56 -14.20
CA ALA A 34 3.26 6.97 -13.47
C ALA A 34 3.14 8.49 -13.40
N ALA A 35 4.24 9.20 -13.16
CA ALA A 35 4.28 10.67 -13.17
C ALA A 35 3.94 11.23 -14.55
N ASP A 36 4.45 10.65 -15.65
CA ASP A 36 4.08 11.06 -17.03
C ASP A 36 2.57 11.00 -17.24
N ARG A 37 1.94 9.91 -16.79
CA ARG A 37 0.50 9.73 -16.96
C ARG A 37 -0.31 10.73 -16.13
N ILE A 38 0.14 11.02 -14.89
CA ILE A 38 -0.49 12.04 -14.03
C ILE A 38 -0.37 13.42 -14.69
N LEU A 39 0.81 13.80 -15.15
CA LEU A 39 1.03 15.08 -15.81
C LEU A 39 0.18 15.24 -17.07
N SER A 40 0.02 14.20 -17.86
CA SER A 40 -0.85 14.23 -19.06
C SER A 40 -2.33 14.43 -18.72
N ASN A 41 -2.74 14.27 -17.46
CA ASN A 41 -4.11 14.47 -16.97
C ASN A 41 -4.30 15.80 -16.23
N LEU A 42 -3.23 16.54 -15.93
CA LEU A 42 -3.27 17.72 -15.05
C LEU A 42 -4.24 18.81 -15.50
N GLU A 43 -4.33 19.05 -16.81
CA GLU A 43 -5.27 20.03 -17.39
C GLU A 43 -6.75 19.64 -17.17
N ARG A 44 -7.03 18.33 -17.01
CA ARG A 44 -8.40 17.82 -16.81
C ARG A 44 -8.80 17.80 -15.34
N SER A 45 -7.87 17.49 -14.45
CA SER A 45 -8.12 17.42 -13.01
C SER A 45 -6.82 17.48 -12.21
N PRO A 46 -6.79 18.29 -11.13
CA PRO A 46 -5.67 18.30 -10.18
C PRO A 46 -5.76 17.14 -9.16
N ILE A 47 -6.75 16.27 -9.28
CA ILE A 47 -6.98 15.16 -8.33
C ILE A 47 -6.41 13.86 -8.89
N VAL A 48 -5.66 13.17 -8.04
CA VAL A 48 -5.15 11.81 -8.29
C VAL A 48 -5.72 10.88 -7.22
N LEU A 49 -6.35 9.79 -7.65
CA LEU A 49 -6.91 8.74 -6.80
C LEU A 49 -6.00 7.52 -6.84
N LEU A 50 -5.39 7.20 -5.70
CA LEU A 50 -4.41 6.12 -5.57
C LEU A 50 -4.94 5.03 -4.66
N SER A 51 -5.31 3.89 -5.24
CA SER A 51 -5.82 2.73 -4.51
C SER A 51 -4.85 1.55 -4.54
N GLY A 52 -5.10 0.62 -3.66
CA GLY A 52 -4.40 -0.67 -3.60
C GLY A 52 -4.63 -1.35 -2.25
N PRO A 53 -4.49 -2.67 -2.18
CA PRO A 53 -4.75 -3.42 -0.95
C PRO A 53 -3.71 -3.15 0.13
N SER A 54 -4.03 -3.57 1.36
CA SER A 54 -3.09 -3.45 2.50
C SER A 54 -1.75 -4.15 2.21
N GLY A 55 -0.65 -3.51 2.60
CA GLY A 55 0.72 -4.01 2.37
C GLY A 55 1.20 -3.90 0.91
N SER A 56 0.51 -3.14 0.07
CA SER A 56 0.93 -2.94 -1.33
C SER A 56 2.01 -1.88 -1.53
N GLY A 57 2.37 -1.10 -0.50
CA GLY A 57 3.34 -0.02 -0.61
C GLY A 57 2.76 1.26 -1.25
N LYS A 58 1.46 1.52 -1.05
CA LYS A 58 0.79 2.72 -1.56
C LYS A 58 1.48 4.00 -1.09
N THR A 59 1.73 4.09 0.21
CA THR A 59 2.26 5.30 0.85
C THR A 59 3.63 5.66 0.29
N THR A 60 4.57 4.72 0.25
CA THR A 60 5.90 4.97 -0.34
C THR A 60 5.82 5.28 -1.82
N THR A 61 4.98 4.56 -2.56
CA THR A 61 4.82 4.81 -4.01
C THR A 61 4.24 6.21 -4.26
N ALA A 62 3.27 6.64 -3.45
CA ALA A 62 2.71 7.99 -3.53
C ALA A 62 3.78 9.07 -3.25
N MET A 63 4.62 8.87 -2.22
CA MET A 63 5.72 9.78 -1.89
C MET A 63 6.75 9.87 -3.03
N LYS A 64 7.16 8.73 -3.60
CA LYS A 64 8.10 8.71 -4.73
C LYS A 64 7.51 9.36 -6.00
N ILE A 65 6.23 9.16 -6.28
CA ILE A 65 5.53 9.85 -7.36
C ILE A 65 5.51 11.37 -7.09
N ALA A 66 5.24 11.78 -5.85
CA ALA A 66 5.23 13.19 -5.44
C ALA A 66 6.62 13.84 -5.62
N GLU A 67 7.69 13.14 -5.25
CA GLU A 67 9.06 13.61 -5.48
C GLU A 67 9.39 13.76 -6.97
N GLU A 68 8.99 12.77 -7.77
CA GLU A 68 9.22 12.82 -9.22
C GLU A 68 8.42 13.95 -9.90
N LEU A 69 7.17 14.20 -9.48
CA LEU A 69 6.37 15.32 -9.93
C LEU A 69 7.00 16.65 -9.55
N ARG A 70 7.52 16.79 -8.32
CA ARG A 70 8.23 17.99 -7.87
C ARG A 70 9.49 18.25 -8.69
N ARG A 71 10.26 17.20 -9.00
CA ARG A 71 11.44 17.29 -9.88
C ARG A 71 11.07 17.83 -11.27
N ARG A 72 9.83 17.62 -11.70
CA ARG A 72 9.28 18.12 -12.99
C ARG A 72 8.53 19.44 -12.87
N GLY A 73 8.60 20.10 -11.72
CA GLY A 73 8.02 21.43 -11.50
C GLY A 73 6.54 21.44 -11.09
N VAL A 74 5.98 20.29 -10.68
CA VAL A 74 4.61 20.17 -10.19
C VAL A 74 4.63 19.75 -8.72
N ASN A 75 4.14 20.62 -7.83
CA ASN A 75 3.98 20.28 -6.43
C ASN A 75 2.79 19.33 -6.22
N SER A 76 2.90 18.48 -5.22
CA SER A 76 1.84 17.54 -4.87
C SER A 76 1.65 17.42 -3.38
N HIS A 77 0.40 17.27 -2.97
CA HIS A 77 -0.04 17.12 -1.60
C HIS A 77 -0.61 15.70 -1.42
N ALA A 78 0.05 14.88 -0.58
CA ALA A 78 -0.45 13.55 -0.25
C ALA A 78 -1.53 13.67 0.84
N VAL A 79 -2.71 13.13 0.56
CA VAL A 79 -3.85 13.10 1.47
C VAL A 79 -4.23 11.66 1.75
N ALA A 80 -4.00 11.22 2.99
CA ALA A 80 -4.43 9.89 3.41
C ALA A 80 -5.96 9.88 3.59
N MET A 81 -6.66 9.06 2.80
CA MET A 81 -8.11 8.89 2.92
C MET A 81 -8.52 8.26 4.25
N ASP A 82 -7.60 7.60 4.93
CA ASP A 82 -7.83 7.09 6.28
C ASP A 82 -8.19 8.20 7.29
N ASN A 83 -7.84 9.45 7.02
CA ASN A 83 -8.30 10.60 7.83
C ASN A 83 -9.80 10.87 7.69
N TYR A 84 -10.45 10.35 6.66
CA TYR A 84 -11.89 10.48 6.44
C TYR A 84 -12.73 9.35 7.07
N PHE A 85 -12.12 8.45 7.85
CA PHE A 85 -12.90 7.47 8.61
C PHE A 85 -13.86 8.18 9.57
N LEU A 86 -15.08 7.63 9.64
CA LEU A 86 -16.09 8.02 10.61
C LEU A 86 -15.82 7.31 11.94
N THR A 87 -16.10 8.00 13.05
CA THR A 87 -16.22 7.33 14.35
C THR A 87 -17.36 6.32 14.26
N GLN A 88 -17.05 5.04 14.46
CA GLN A 88 -18.02 3.96 14.27
C GLN A 88 -18.94 3.84 15.50
N ASP A 89 -20.26 3.98 15.29
CA ASP A 89 -21.26 3.60 16.30
C ASP A 89 -21.47 2.08 16.23
N PRO A 90 -21.24 1.33 17.31
CA PRO A 90 -21.43 -0.12 17.34
C PRO A 90 -22.84 -0.59 16.92
N LYS A 91 -23.86 0.29 16.96
CA LYS A 91 -25.24 -0.05 16.57
C LYS A 91 -25.47 0.03 15.06
N THR A 92 -24.75 0.92 14.37
CA THR A 92 -24.99 1.24 12.95
C THR A 92 -23.80 0.90 12.06
N ALA A 93 -22.65 0.57 12.65
CA ALA A 93 -21.43 0.22 11.91
C ALA A 93 -21.65 -0.98 10.98
N PRO A 94 -21.05 -0.99 9.79
CA PRO A 94 -21.09 -2.13 8.88
C PRO A 94 -20.49 -3.36 9.57
N ARG A 95 -21.06 -4.55 9.27
CA ARG A 95 -20.65 -5.81 9.93
C ARG A 95 -20.18 -6.85 8.93
N THR A 96 -19.24 -7.66 9.39
CA THR A 96 -18.84 -8.89 8.69
C THR A 96 -19.94 -9.95 8.81
N PRO A 97 -19.91 -11.03 8.01
CA PRO A 97 -20.84 -12.14 8.16
C PRO A 97 -20.84 -12.77 9.56
N GLU A 98 -19.71 -12.69 10.27
CA GLU A 98 -19.53 -13.22 11.63
C GLU A 98 -20.02 -12.23 12.70
N GLY A 99 -20.54 -11.05 12.31
CA GLY A 99 -21.11 -10.04 13.18
C GLY A 99 -20.13 -9.03 13.79
N ALA A 100 -18.83 -9.10 13.49
CA ALA A 100 -17.85 -8.10 13.89
C ALA A 100 -17.99 -6.81 13.05
N ILE A 101 -17.49 -5.67 13.54
CA ILE A 101 -17.45 -4.44 12.73
C ILE A 101 -16.55 -4.66 11.52
N ASP A 102 -17.05 -4.34 10.33
CA ASP A 102 -16.32 -4.46 9.07
C ASP A 102 -15.56 -3.17 8.72
N TYR A 103 -14.38 -3.02 9.32
CA TYR A 103 -13.49 -1.87 9.04
C TYR A 103 -12.93 -1.85 7.60
N GLU A 104 -13.09 -2.93 6.85
CA GLU A 104 -12.73 -2.97 5.43
C GLU A 104 -13.85 -2.40 4.52
N SER A 105 -15.02 -2.09 5.09
CA SER A 105 -16.15 -1.54 4.32
C SER A 105 -15.93 -0.08 3.94
N PRO A 106 -16.23 0.34 2.70
CA PRO A 106 -16.22 1.74 2.30
C PRO A 106 -17.20 2.61 3.10
N LEU A 107 -18.23 2.01 3.70
CA LEU A 107 -19.19 2.72 4.56
C LEU A 107 -18.57 3.25 5.87
N CYS A 108 -17.35 2.86 6.18
CA CYS A 108 -16.59 3.45 7.28
C CYS A 108 -15.99 4.84 6.93
N LEU A 109 -16.02 5.25 5.65
CA LEU A 109 -15.52 6.55 5.21
C LEU A 109 -16.65 7.59 5.06
N ASP A 110 -16.33 8.85 5.31
CA ASP A 110 -17.19 10.00 5.00
C ASP A 110 -17.11 10.30 3.48
N MET A 111 -17.87 9.52 2.71
CA MET A 111 -17.89 9.60 1.24
C MET A 111 -18.41 10.96 0.75
N GLU A 112 -19.36 11.56 1.48
CA GLU A 112 -19.92 12.86 1.11
C GLU A 112 -18.91 13.99 1.33
N LEU A 113 -18.12 13.93 2.40
CA LEU A 113 -17.05 14.89 2.64
C LEU A 113 -15.95 14.76 1.60
N LEU A 114 -15.55 13.53 1.24
CA LEU A 114 -14.59 13.29 0.16
C LEU A 114 -15.07 13.90 -1.16
N ASP A 115 -16.31 13.66 -1.54
CA ASP A 115 -16.91 14.21 -2.77
C ASP A 115 -16.89 15.74 -2.78
N ARG A 116 -17.32 16.38 -1.67
CA ARG A 116 -17.26 17.85 -1.51
C ARG A 116 -15.82 18.38 -1.61
N HIS A 117 -14.85 17.70 -0.99
CA HIS A 117 -13.45 18.13 -1.00
C HIS A 117 -12.83 18.01 -2.39
N PHE A 118 -13.12 16.95 -3.14
CA PHE A 118 -12.64 16.81 -4.51
C PHE A 118 -13.20 17.93 -5.39
N ALA A 119 -14.51 18.20 -5.29
CA ALA A 119 -15.15 19.27 -6.03
C ALA A 119 -14.60 20.66 -5.66
N ALA A 120 -14.36 20.93 -4.38
CA ALA A 120 -13.80 22.19 -3.89
C ALA A 120 -12.36 22.41 -4.40
N LEU A 121 -11.48 21.41 -4.25
CA LEU A 121 -10.10 21.48 -4.75
C LEU A 121 -10.03 21.66 -6.28
N ALA A 122 -10.94 21.01 -7.02
CA ALA A 122 -11.01 21.18 -8.48
C ALA A 122 -11.42 22.60 -8.89
N ARG A 123 -12.10 23.38 -8.00
CA ARG A 123 -12.43 24.80 -8.19
C ARG A 123 -11.37 25.76 -7.61
N GLY A 124 -10.26 25.23 -7.02
CA GLY A 124 -9.24 26.02 -6.34
C GLY A 124 -9.68 26.58 -4.97
N GLU A 125 -10.72 26.00 -4.38
CA GLU A 125 -11.20 26.36 -3.04
C GLU A 125 -10.39 25.63 -1.97
N GLU A 126 -10.32 26.24 -0.77
CA GLU A 126 -9.68 25.62 0.40
C GLU A 126 -10.59 24.57 1.01
N ILE A 127 -10.01 23.47 1.43
CA ILE A 127 -10.67 22.41 2.23
C ILE A 127 -9.99 22.27 3.58
N LEU A 128 -10.68 21.64 4.53
CA LEU A 128 -10.13 21.25 5.83
C LEU A 128 -10.10 19.73 5.91
N ILE A 129 -8.92 19.12 5.68
CA ILE A 129 -8.73 17.67 5.75
C ILE A 129 -8.97 17.23 7.21
N PRO A 130 -9.92 16.33 7.50
CA PRO A 130 -10.15 15.87 8.86
C PRO A 130 -8.94 15.09 9.41
N LYS A 131 -8.94 14.81 10.71
CA LYS A 131 -7.95 13.94 11.35
C LYS A 131 -8.64 12.75 11.99
N PHE A 132 -8.20 11.52 11.65
CA PHE A 132 -8.63 10.32 12.36
C PHE A 132 -7.54 9.86 13.33
N GLU A 133 -7.89 9.72 14.60
CA GLU A 133 -6.99 9.27 15.67
C GLU A 133 -7.14 7.76 15.86
N PHE A 134 -6.27 6.98 15.22
CA PHE A 134 -6.35 5.51 15.25
C PHE A 134 -6.28 4.93 16.67
N ALA A 135 -5.46 5.51 17.54
CA ALA A 135 -5.34 5.05 18.92
C ALA A 135 -6.67 5.19 19.71
N ARG A 136 -7.50 6.18 19.35
CA ARG A 136 -8.81 6.45 19.97
C ARG A 136 -9.97 5.91 19.13
N GLN A 137 -9.73 5.46 17.93
CA GLN A 137 -10.74 5.06 16.95
C GLN A 137 -11.81 6.16 16.72
N MET A 138 -11.37 7.43 16.68
CA MET A 138 -12.25 8.58 16.60
C MET A 138 -11.75 9.60 15.60
N ARG A 139 -12.71 10.21 14.89
CA ARG A 139 -12.47 11.38 14.06
C ARG A 139 -12.37 12.63 14.92
N ASN A 140 -11.42 13.50 14.63
CA ASN A 140 -11.20 14.76 15.30
C ASN A 140 -11.16 15.92 14.28
N ASP A 141 -12.30 16.56 14.06
CA ASP A 141 -12.41 17.65 13.09
C ASP A 141 -11.71 18.94 13.55
N SER A 142 -11.46 19.10 14.88
CA SER A 142 -10.75 20.26 15.41
C SER A 142 -9.24 20.25 15.09
N MET A 143 -8.70 19.12 14.70
CA MET A 143 -7.30 18.94 14.28
C MET A 143 -7.15 18.90 12.74
N GLY A 144 -8.13 19.40 12.01
CA GLY A 144 -8.11 19.41 10.56
C GLY A 144 -6.94 20.24 10.00
N LEU A 145 -6.43 19.83 8.83
CA LEU A 145 -5.35 20.51 8.12
C LEU A 145 -5.92 21.24 6.90
N PRO A 146 -5.68 22.55 6.74
CA PRO A 146 -6.12 23.27 5.56
C PRO A 146 -5.31 22.84 4.34
N LEU A 147 -5.98 22.71 3.20
CA LEU A 147 -5.36 22.45 1.91
C LEU A 147 -6.08 23.28 0.85
N ARG A 148 -5.32 24.06 0.10
CA ARG A 148 -5.72 24.73 -1.14
C ARG A 148 -4.69 24.40 -2.20
N LEU A 149 -5.14 24.14 -3.42
CA LEU A 149 -4.23 23.90 -4.55
C LEU A 149 -3.98 25.21 -5.30
N GLU A 150 -2.72 25.52 -5.48
CA GLU A 150 -2.28 26.59 -6.38
C GLU A 150 -2.23 26.08 -7.84
N LYS A 151 -2.01 26.99 -8.76
CA LYS A 151 -1.84 26.61 -10.18
C LYS A 151 -0.66 25.64 -10.33
N ASN A 152 -0.87 24.54 -11.01
CA ASN A 152 0.11 23.46 -11.19
C ASN A 152 0.43 22.68 -9.90
N GLU A 153 -0.50 22.61 -8.98
CA GLU A 153 -0.44 21.69 -7.85
C GLU A 153 -1.48 20.59 -7.99
N ILE A 154 -1.19 19.43 -7.39
CA ILE A 154 -2.07 18.27 -7.36
C ILE A 154 -2.27 17.72 -5.94
N ALA A 155 -3.45 17.17 -5.69
CA ALA A 155 -3.72 16.39 -4.49
C ALA A 155 -3.77 14.91 -4.85
N ILE A 156 -2.94 14.09 -4.19
CA ILE A 156 -2.92 12.64 -4.31
C ILE A 156 -3.68 12.05 -3.11
N PHE A 157 -4.92 11.65 -3.34
CA PHE A 157 -5.72 10.96 -2.34
C PHE A 157 -5.40 9.46 -2.36
N GLU A 158 -4.74 8.99 -1.31
CA GLU A 158 -4.37 7.57 -1.19
C GLU A 158 -5.24 6.84 -0.17
N GLY A 159 -5.79 5.72 -0.56
CA GLY A 159 -6.59 4.87 0.32
C GLY A 159 -7.06 3.60 -0.37
N ILE A 160 -7.44 2.59 0.43
CA ILE A 160 -7.88 1.31 -0.12
C ILE A 160 -9.14 1.44 -0.98
N HIS A 161 -9.98 2.44 -0.75
CA HIS A 161 -11.25 2.68 -1.44
C HIS A 161 -11.19 3.78 -2.51
N ALA A 162 -10.02 4.35 -2.80
CA ALA A 162 -9.91 5.50 -3.71
C ALA A 162 -10.49 5.25 -5.12
N LEU A 163 -10.56 4.01 -5.58
CA LEU A 163 -11.15 3.64 -6.87
C LEU A 163 -12.57 3.06 -6.78
N ASN A 164 -13.18 3.04 -5.58
CA ASN A 164 -14.56 2.63 -5.43
C ASN A 164 -15.48 3.55 -6.26
N ASP A 165 -16.58 3.00 -6.81
CA ASP A 165 -17.52 3.73 -7.67
C ASP A 165 -18.16 4.93 -6.98
N ASP A 166 -18.45 4.81 -5.70
CA ASP A 166 -19.04 5.90 -4.91
C ASP A 166 -18.09 7.10 -4.76
N ILE A 167 -16.79 6.91 -5.02
CA ILE A 167 -15.76 7.95 -5.02
C ILE A 167 -15.34 8.27 -6.47
N ALA A 168 -14.65 7.34 -7.11
CA ALA A 168 -14.05 7.55 -8.42
C ALA A 168 -15.07 7.71 -9.56
N GLY A 169 -16.26 7.13 -9.42
CA GLY A 169 -17.33 7.23 -10.40
C GLY A 169 -17.90 8.64 -10.52
N ARG A 170 -17.90 9.42 -9.43
CA ARG A 170 -18.35 10.83 -9.42
C ARG A 170 -17.28 11.78 -9.95
N HIS A 171 -16.02 11.33 -10.01
CA HIS A 171 -14.87 12.12 -10.48
C HIS A 171 -14.15 11.42 -11.65
N PRO A 172 -14.82 11.23 -12.79
CA PRO A 172 -14.27 10.49 -13.93
C PRO A 172 -13.02 11.13 -14.53
N GLN A 173 -12.85 12.45 -14.34
CA GLN A 173 -11.70 13.24 -14.82
C GLN A 173 -10.43 13.03 -13.98
N ALA A 174 -10.54 12.54 -12.74
CA ALA A 174 -9.38 12.32 -11.88
C ALA A 174 -8.48 11.21 -12.44
N ALA A 175 -7.16 11.38 -12.30
CA ALA A 175 -6.21 10.31 -12.63
C ALA A 175 -6.31 9.17 -11.60
N LYS A 176 -6.32 7.93 -12.06
CA LYS A 176 -6.59 6.74 -11.24
C LYS A 176 -5.43 5.76 -11.29
N LEU A 177 -4.86 5.47 -10.13
CA LEU A 177 -3.75 4.52 -9.97
C LEU A 177 -4.16 3.36 -9.06
N TYR A 178 -3.81 2.15 -9.47
CA TYR A 178 -3.94 0.96 -8.64
C TYR A 178 -2.58 0.34 -8.36
N ILE A 179 -2.17 0.32 -7.09
CA ILE A 179 -0.86 -0.18 -6.64
C ILE A 179 -1.04 -1.53 -5.95
N SER A 180 -0.28 -2.52 -6.36
CA SER A 180 -0.25 -3.81 -5.67
C SER A 180 1.06 -4.57 -5.91
N ALA A 181 1.53 -5.29 -4.90
CA ALA A 181 2.57 -6.31 -5.07
C ALA A 181 1.92 -7.53 -5.74
N ARG A 182 2.17 -7.72 -7.03
CA ARG A 182 1.46 -8.69 -7.88
C ARG A 182 2.31 -9.84 -8.35
N SER A 183 3.61 -9.66 -8.37
CA SER A 183 4.52 -10.66 -8.92
C SER A 183 4.63 -11.83 -7.96
N ASN A 184 4.34 -13.02 -8.49
CA ASN A 184 4.69 -14.28 -7.85
C ASN A 184 6.17 -14.58 -8.12
N ILE A 185 6.74 -15.50 -7.34
CA ILE A 185 8.07 -16.04 -7.61
C ILE A 185 7.93 -17.51 -7.90
N ASN A 186 8.40 -17.93 -9.07
CA ASN A 186 8.32 -19.29 -9.57
C ASN A 186 9.72 -19.91 -9.71
N GLU A 187 9.78 -21.22 -9.64
CA GLU A 187 10.92 -22.01 -10.09
C GLU A 187 10.46 -22.88 -11.28
N GLY A 188 10.82 -22.46 -12.48
CA GLY A 188 10.19 -22.95 -13.69
C GLY A 188 8.68 -22.69 -13.68
N SER A 189 7.87 -23.74 -13.72
CA SER A 189 6.41 -23.67 -13.63
C SER A 189 5.88 -23.76 -12.18
N VAL A 190 6.72 -24.07 -11.20
CA VAL A 190 6.31 -24.28 -9.81
C VAL A 190 6.24 -22.95 -9.07
N LEU A 191 5.08 -22.64 -8.49
CA LEU A 191 4.90 -21.47 -7.65
C LEU A 191 5.62 -21.66 -6.30
N ARG A 192 6.62 -20.82 -6.02
CA ARG A 192 7.42 -20.87 -4.78
C ARG A 192 7.00 -19.81 -3.77
N PHE A 193 6.62 -18.62 -4.24
CA PHE A 193 6.18 -17.54 -3.34
C PHE A 193 5.06 -16.71 -3.98
N LYS A 194 3.92 -16.62 -3.30
CA LYS A 194 2.73 -15.90 -3.78
C LYS A 194 2.86 -14.40 -3.52
N GLY A 195 2.41 -13.56 -4.43
CA GLY A 195 2.31 -12.11 -4.18
C GLY A 195 1.43 -11.75 -2.96
N THR A 196 0.44 -12.58 -2.63
CA THR A 196 -0.35 -12.42 -1.40
C THR A 196 0.45 -12.70 -0.13
N TRP A 197 1.38 -13.64 -0.16
CA TRP A 197 2.31 -13.90 0.95
C TRP A 197 3.29 -12.75 1.15
N MET A 198 3.75 -12.13 0.06
CA MET A 198 4.59 -10.94 0.12
C MET A 198 3.91 -9.81 0.90
N ARG A 199 2.64 -9.53 0.59
CA ARG A 199 1.87 -8.50 1.31
C ARG A 199 1.57 -8.87 2.75
N LEU A 200 1.27 -10.14 3.03
CA LEU A 200 1.13 -10.63 4.41
C LEU A 200 2.42 -10.43 5.20
N THR A 201 3.56 -10.80 4.61
CA THR A 201 4.89 -10.63 5.21
C THR A 201 5.20 -9.17 5.50
N ARG A 202 4.99 -8.28 4.52
CA ARG A 202 5.13 -6.82 4.68
C ARG A 202 4.28 -6.32 5.86
N ARG A 203 3.01 -6.70 5.90
CA ARG A 203 2.09 -6.28 6.96
C ARG A 203 2.52 -6.82 8.32
N ALA A 204 2.85 -8.11 8.42
CA ALA A 204 3.25 -8.75 9.68
C ALA A 204 4.50 -8.08 10.26
N VAL A 205 5.53 -7.88 9.44
CA VAL A 205 6.77 -7.22 9.88
C VAL A 205 6.52 -5.78 10.31
N ARG A 206 5.79 -4.99 9.51
CA ARG A 206 5.46 -3.59 9.85
C ARG A 206 4.65 -3.50 11.13
N ASP A 207 3.56 -4.25 11.22
CA ASP A 207 2.60 -4.15 12.33
C ASP A 207 3.25 -4.62 13.64
N TYR A 208 4.14 -5.63 13.58
CA TYR A 208 4.94 -6.07 14.72
C TYR A 208 5.98 -5.00 15.13
N SER A 209 6.76 -4.49 14.18
CA SER A 209 7.90 -3.60 14.49
C SER A 209 7.48 -2.18 14.86
N PHE A 210 6.37 -1.66 14.31
CA PHE A 210 6.02 -0.23 14.41
C PHE A 210 4.63 0.06 14.96
N ARG A 211 3.76 -0.96 15.10
CA ARG A 211 2.38 -0.77 15.56
C ARG A 211 2.04 -1.56 16.82
N GLY A 212 3.02 -2.30 17.37
CA GLY A 212 2.83 -3.10 18.57
C GLY A 212 1.79 -4.22 18.41
N THR A 213 1.58 -4.70 17.19
CA THR A 213 0.59 -5.75 16.91
C THR A 213 1.28 -7.09 16.79
N GLU A 214 0.91 -8.04 17.64
CA GLU A 214 1.39 -9.42 17.58
C GLU A 214 1.08 -10.08 16.24
N VAL A 215 2.00 -10.91 15.75
CA VAL A 215 1.87 -11.57 14.43
C VAL A 215 0.63 -12.46 14.37
N ALA A 216 0.33 -13.19 15.45
CA ALA A 216 -0.89 -14.01 15.54
C ALA A 216 -2.14 -13.18 15.22
N ARG A 217 -2.27 -11.99 15.84
CA ARG A 217 -3.38 -11.08 15.57
C ARG A 217 -3.41 -10.58 14.12
N THR A 218 -2.26 -10.30 13.53
CA THR A 218 -2.19 -9.91 12.11
C THR A 218 -2.69 -11.06 11.21
N LEU A 219 -2.34 -12.30 11.53
CA LEU A 219 -2.83 -13.50 10.82
C LEU A 219 -4.34 -13.67 10.95
N ASP A 220 -4.89 -13.52 12.15
CA ASP A 220 -6.33 -13.64 12.41
C ASP A 220 -7.13 -12.60 11.61
N MET A 221 -6.64 -11.36 11.55
CA MET A 221 -7.26 -10.31 10.76
C MET A 221 -7.09 -10.51 9.25
N TRP A 222 -6.10 -11.27 8.79
CA TRP A 222 -5.74 -11.35 7.38
C TRP A 222 -6.85 -11.90 6.49
N ALA A 223 -7.67 -12.84 7.01
CA ALA A 223 -8.82 -13.35 6.25
C ALA A 223 -9.83 -12.24 5.95
N ASN A 224 -10.14 -11.39 6.94
CA ASN A 224 -11.07 -10.28 6.74
C ASN A 224 -10.50 -9.22 5.79
N VAL A 225 -9.19 -8.91 5.90
CA VAL A 225 -8.49 -8.03 4.95
C VAL A 225 -8.60 -8.59 3.52
N ARG A 226 -8.40 -9.90 3.34
CA ARG A 226 -8.54 -10.54 2.01
C ARG A 226 -9.98 -10.58 1.51
N ARG A 227 -10.95 -10.70 2.42
CA ARG A 227 -12.37 -10.59 2.09
C ARG A 227 -12.69 -9.16 1.62
N GLY A 228 -12.32 -8.15 2.39
CA GLY A 228 -12.51 -6.74 2.05
C GLY A 228 -11.85 -6.37 0.71
N GLU A 229 -10.63 -6.87 0.46
CA GLU A 229 -9.96 -6.69 -0.84
C GLU A 229 -10.79 -7.24 -2.01
N LYS A 230 -11.33 -8.45 -1.86
CA LYS A 230 -12.15 -9.08 -2.92
C LYS A 230 -13.47 -8.35 -3.15
N LEU A 231 -14.09 -7.82 -2.10
CA LEU A 231 -15.40 -7.17 -2.18
C LEU A 231 -15.31 -5.70 -2.58
N TYR A 232 -14.33 -4.97 -2.03
CA TYR A 232 -14.36 -3.50 -2.04
C TYR A 232 -13.19 -2.85 -2.76
N ILE A 233 -12.15 -3.60 -3.15
CA ILE A 233 -10.94 -3.04 -3.76
C ILE A 233 -10.66 -3.62 -5.14
N SER A 234 -10.52 -4.95 -5.23
CA SER A 234 -10.16 -5.66 -6.47
C SER A 234 -11.16 -5.48 -7.62
N PRO A 235 -12.49 -5.37 -7.41
CA PRO A 235 -13.45 -5.15 -8.49
C PRO A 235 -13.20 -3.85 -9.27
N PHE A 236 -12.65 -2.84 -8.62
CA PHE A 236 -12.43 -1.52 -9.21
C PHE A 236 -11.04 -1.36 -9.87
N LYS A 237 -10.19 -2.37 -9.82
CA LYS A 237 -8.85 -2.35 -10.40
C LYS A 237 -8.84 -2.03 -11.89
N SER A 238 -9.81 -2.53 -12.65
CA SER A 238 -9.92 -2.29 -14.10
C SER A 238 -10.22 -0.83 -14.46
N LYS A 239 -10.61 0.00 -13.48
CA LYS A 239 -10.88 1.43 -13.65
C LYS A 239 -9.64 2.30 -13.53
N ALA A 240 -8.51 1.72 -13.11
CA ALA A 240 -7.25 2.44 -13.02
C ALA A 240 -6.69 2.75 -14.42
N ASP A 241 -6.27 3.99 -14.61
CA ASP A 241 -5.49 4.42 -15.80
C ASP A 241 -4.11 3.79 -15.79
N ILE A 242 -3.57 3.54 -14.57
CA ILE A 242 -2.26 2.93 -14.35
C ILE A 242 -2.39 1.79 -13.33
N ILE A 243 -1.89 0.62 -13.70
CA ILE A 243 -1.70 -0.49 -12.76
C ILE A 243 -0.20 -0.61 -12.46
N PHE A 244 0.15 -0.23 -11.23
CA PHE A 244 1.53 -0.19 -10.76
C PHE A 244 1.87 -1.46 -9.96
N ASP A 245 2.87 -2.22 -10.42
CA ASP A 245 3.41 -3.36 -9.65
C ASP A 245 4.52 -2.87 -8.73
N SER A 246 4.26 -2.93 -7.43
CA SER A 246 5.20 -2.51 -6.38
C SER A 246 6.10 -3.65 -5.88
N SER A 247 6.08 -4.81 -6.52
CA SER A 247 6.95 -5.93 -6.15
C SER A 247 8.41 -5.62 -6.46
N LEU A 248 9.29 -6.04 -5.56
CA LEU A 248 10.74 -5.97 -5.73
C LEU A 248 11.30 -7.40 -5.74
N PRO A 249 12.10 -7.79 -6.76
CA PRO A 249 12.64 -9.14 -6.85
C PRO A 249 13.48 -9.57 -5.64
N TYR A 250 14.18 -8.62 -4.99
CA TYR A 250 15.03 -8.87 -3.82
C TYR A 250 14.27 -8.87 -2.48
N GLU A 251 12.99 -8.61 -2.49
CA GLU A 251 12.21 -8.38 -1.27
C GLU A 251 12.16 -9.61 -0.36
N VAL A 252 11.83 -10.79 -0.89
CA VAL A 252 11.76 -12.01 -0.09
C VAL A 252 13.11 -12.37 0.53
N PRO A 253 14.25 -12.31 -0.20
CA PRO A 253 15.59 -12.43 0.37
C PRO A 253 15.90 -11.53 1.56
N VAL A 254 15.49 -10.25 1.50
CA VAL A 254 15.70 -9.29 2.59
C VAL A 254 14.72 -9.54 3.74
N MET A 255 13.43 -9.73 3.43
CA MET A 255 12.38 -9.94 4.42
C MET A 255 12.58 -11.20 5.26
N LYS A 256 13.33 -12.17 4.75
CA LYS A 256 13.69 -13.41 5.47
C LYS A 256 14.25 -13.11 6.86
N HIS A 257 15.08 -12.09 7.02
CA HIS A 257 15.68 -11.68 8.31
C HIS A 257 14.66 -11.21 9.34
N TYR A 258 13.61 -10.54 8.89
CA TYR A 258 12.59 -9.96 9.77
C TYR A 258 11.43 -10.90 9.99
N ALA A 259 11.00 -11.58 8.91
CA ALA A 259 9.79 -12.36 8.91
C ALA A 259 9.95 -13.71 9.64
N LEU A 260 11.03 -14.47 9.39
CA LEU A 260 11.17 -15.80 9.96
C LEU A 260 11.09 -15.82 11.49
N PRO A 261 11.81 -14.97 12.25
CA PRO A 261 11.74 -14.99 13.72
C PRO A 261 10.32 -14.76 14.24
N ILE A 262 9.60 -13.78 13.66
CA ILE A 262 8.26 -13.43 14.12
C ILE A 262 7.18 -14.41 13.64
N LEU A 263 7.32 -15.00 12.47
CA LEU A 263 6.39 -16.01 11.97
C LEU A 263 6.54 -17.35 12.71
N GLN A 264 7.76 -17.71 13.09
CA GLN A 264 8.05 -18.93 13.86
C GLN A 264 7.61 -18.81 15.32
N SER A 265 7.45 -17.61 15.88
CA SER A 265 6.98 -17.39 17.25
C SER A 265 5.46 -17.57 17.41
N VAL A 266 4.71 -17.72 16.31
CA VAL A 266 3.26 -17.94 16.36
C VAL A 266 2.95 -19.28 17.04
N PRO A 267 2.03 -19.30 18.06
CA PRO A 267 1.69 -20.52 18.80
C PRO A 267 1.22 -21.67 17.92
N GLU A 268 1.48 -22.91 18.37
CA GLU A 268 1.16 -24.12 17.58
C GLU A 268 -0.33 -24.38 17.43
N ASP A 269 -1.13 -23.89 18.37
CA ASP A 269 -2.58 -23.99 18.40
C ASP A 269 -3.30 -22.93 17.56
N ASN A 270 -2.56 -22.02 16.92
CA ASN A 270 -3.17 -21.03 16.03
C ASN A 270 -3.81 -21.71 14.81
N GLU A 271 -5.08 -21.44 14.56
CA GLU A 271 -5.89 -22.05 13.49
C GLU A 271 -5.28 -21.91 12.09
N ARG A 272 -4.43 -20.87 11.87
CA ARG A 272 -3.76 -20.59 10.59
C ARG A 272 -2.33 -21.11 10.52
N ARG A 273 -1.91 -21.88 11.49
CA ARG A 273 -0.55 -22.44 11.55
C ARG A 273 -0.16 -23.20 10.28
N GLY A 274 -1.11 -23.94 9.67
CA GLY A 274 -0.83 -24.67 8.43
C GLY A 274 -0.41 -23.76 7.27
N GLU A 275 -1.17 -22.69 7.02
CA GLU A 275 -0.83 -21.69 5.98
C GLU A 275 0.49 -20.99 6.29
N LEU A 276 0.74 -20.71 7.56
CA LEU A 276 1.96 -20.10 8.04
C LEU A 276 3.19 -20.99 7.82
N LEU A 277 3.08 -22.29 8.08
CA LEU A 277 4.17 -23.25 7.85
C LEU A 277 4.58 -23.31 6.38
N ASP A 278 3.63 -23.24 5.46
CA ASP A 278 3.91 -23.18 4.02
C ASP A 278 4.67 -21.90 3.66
N LEU A 279 4.26 -20.75 4.24
CA LEU A 279 4.95 -19.49 4.06
C LEU A 279 6.39 -19.54 4.62
N VAL A 280 6.56 -20.08 5.83
CA VAL A 280 7.89 -20.21 6.46
C VAL A 280 8.80 -21.09 5.59
N LYS A 281 8.32 -22.26 5.15
CA LYS A 281 9.05 -23.16 4.25
C LYS A 281 9.42 -22.49 2.92
N ALA A 282 8.55 -21.62 2.41
CA ALA A 282 8.84 -20.92 1.16
C ALA A 282 10.09 -20.04 1.23
N PHE A 283 10.41 -19.46 2.40
CA PHE A 283 11.64 -18.70 2.60
C PHE A 283 12.90 -19.53 2.49
N ASP A 284 12.86 -20.86 2.71
CA ASP A 284 14.03 -21.73 2.66
C ASP A 284 14.65 -21.80 1.26
N HIS A 285 13.85 -21.56 0.23
CA HIS A 285 14.31 -21.56 -1.17
C HIS A 285 15.19 -20.35 -1.52
N PHE A 286 15.16 -19.29 -0.70
CA PHE A 286 15.83 -18.02 -1.01
C PHE A 286 17.14 -17.88 -0.25
N GLN A 287 18.15 -17.38 -0.94
CA GLN A 287 19.34 -16.87 -0.30
C GLN A 287 19.00 -15.54 0.38
N ALA A 288 19.53 -15.34 1.58
CA ALA A 288 19.30 -14.10 2.32
C ALA A 288 20.17 -12.96 1.77
N ILE A 289 19.64 -11.74 1.83
CA ILE A 289 20.37 -10.50 1.56
C ILE A 289 20.45 -9.71 2.85
N ASP A 290 21.63 -9.16 3.16
CA ASP A 290 21.80 -8.27 4.30
C ASP A 290 20.90 -7.03 4.14
N PRO A 291 19.97 -6.76 5.08
CA PRO A 291 19.13 -5.58 5.04
C PRO A 291 19.87 -4.24 5.01
N ALA A 292 21.12 -4.21 5.45
CA ALA A 292 21.96 -3.01 5.40
C ALA A 292 22.24 -2.53 3.97
N LEU A 293 22.19 -3.43 2.99
CA LEU A 293 22.37 -3.12 1.56
C LEU A 293 21.17 -2.43 0.92
N VAL A 294 19.98 -2.48 1.55
CA VAL A 294 18.76 -1.87 1.03
C VAL A 294 18.86 -0.34 1.08
N ALA A 295 18.66 0.33 -0.03
CA ALA A 295 18.70 1.79 -0.11
C ALA A 295 17.71 2.43 0.88
N ARG A 296 18.07 3.60 1.43
CA ARG A 296 17.27 4.28 2.45
C ARG A 296 15.93 4.80 1.91
N ASP A 297 15.83 5.03 0.63
CA ASP A 297 14.63 5.46 -0.06
C ASP A 297 13.86 4.30 -0.72
N SER A 298 14.33 3.05 -0.57
CA SER A 298 13.62 1.86 -1.08
C SER A 298 12.23 1.73 -0.46
N LEU A 299 11.26 1.32 -1.28
CA LEU A 299 9.91 0.95 -0.83
C LEU A 299 9.93 -0.03 0.35
N LEU A 300 10.90 -0.94 0.40
CA LEU A 300 10.96 -1.95 1.43
C LEU A 300 11.15 -1.37 2.83
N ARG A 301 11.74 -0.17 2.93
CA ARG A 301 11.93 0.56 4.18
C ARG A 301 10.62 0.95 4.89
N GLU A 302 9.52 1.06 4.17
CA GLU A 302 8.17 1.21 4.78
C GLU A 302 7.87 0.08 5.77
N PHE A 303 8.40 -1.10 5.53
CA PHE A 303 8.09 -2.30 6.30
C PHE A 303 9.18 -2.71 7.28
N ILE A 304 10.45 -2.47 6.94
CA ILE A 304 11.60 -2.87 7.76
C ILE A 304 12.24 -1.71 8.53
N GLY A 305 11.84 -0.48 8.27
CA GLY A 305 12.38 0.72 8.92
C GLY A 305 13.74 1.19 8.39
N GLY A 306 14.28 2.25 9.02
CA GLY A 306 15.59 2.83 8.65
C GLY A 306 15.57 3.59 7.32
N GLY A 307 14.39 3.96 6.83
CA GLY A 307 14.22 4.71 5.59
C GLY A 307 14.38 6.22 5.74
N SER A 308 14.36 6.92 4.59
CA SER A 308 14.37 8.38 4.50
C SER A 308 12.97 9.00 4.64
N TYR A 309 11.92 8.20 4.45
CA TYR A 309 10.53 8.63 4.56
C TYR A 309 9.99 8.45 5.98
N GLN A 310 9.11 9.37 6.40
CA GLN A 310 8.36 9.25 7.65
C GLN A 310 6.98 8.68 7.33
N TYR A 311 6.63 7.55 7.96
CA TYR A 311 5.38 6.83 7.69
C TYR A 311 4.34 6.96 8.80
N HIS A 312 4.70 7.58 9.95
CA HIS A 312 3.83 7.63 11.15
C HIS A 312 4.06 8.91 11.94
#